data_090fdff0c44ec6679bfd6caac99e8a1e
#
_entry.id   090fdff0c44ec6679bfd6caac99e8a1e
#
_cell.length_a   1.000
_cell.length_b   1.000
_cell.length_c   1.000
_cell.angle_alpha   90.00
_cell.angle_beta   90.00
_cell.angle_gamma   90.00
#
_symmetry.space_group_name_H-M   'P 1'
#
loop_
_entity.id
_entity.type
_entity.pdbx_description
1 polymer ?
#
loop_
_entity_poly.entity_id
_entity_poly.type
_entity_poly.pdbx_seq_one_letter_code
_entity_poly.pdbx_strand_id
1 'polypeptide(L)'
;MPAANIFTKVCAVAIVAVSLLSGRSDVSAQHDTASDIDDGGRVFRDTCANCHGPDGDEVAGIDLGRGVFRRAKSDQDLIQIIRNGIPGTAMPATNFAEEQAARVVAYLRSVAASKRSASGVGTTDRGKAVFEGKGACTTCHRVNAAGARLGPDLSNIGQLRRSVELEASVVDPGAEILAPNRTYRVVTREGVETRGRLLNLDSFTVQILDTKEQLRSFEKAKLRDYGFVDASPMPSYRDRLTAQELADVVSYLVSLKGRITP
;
A
#
# COMPACT_ATOMS: atom_id res chain seq x y z
N MET A 1 -80.86 0.89 59.58
CA MET A 1 -79.68 1.52 60.16
C MET A 1 -78.59 0.45 60.12
N PRO A 2 -77.39 0.56 59.65
CA PRO A 2 -76.83 1.49 58.62
C PRO A 2 -76.35 0.68 57.38
N ALA A 3 -76.01 1.44 56.37
CA ALA A 3 -75.63 1.05 55.04
C ALA A 3 -74.20 0.37 55.01
N ALA A 4 -74.04 -0.64 54.14
CA ALA A 4 -72.75 -1.16 53.78
C ALA A 4 -72.37 -0.81 52.32
N ASN A 5 -71.34 -0.01 52.18
CA ASN A 5 -70.73 0.36 50.90
C ASN A 5 -69.91 -0.81 50.31
N ILE A 6 -70.28 -1.18 49.08
CA ILE A 6 -69.55 -2.14 48.30
C ILE A 6 -68.61 -1.35 47.37
N PHE A 7 -67.32 -1.37 47.65
CA PHE A 7 -66.29 -0.83 46.74
C PHE A 7 -65.96 -1.86 45.68
N THR A 8 -66.38 -1.59 44.43
CA THR A 8 -65.98 -2.37 43.27
C THR A 8 -64.59 -1.99 42.83
N LYS A 9 -63.61 -2.88 43.00
CA LYS A 9 -62.25 -2.71 42.49
C LYS A 9 -62.22 -3.07 40.98
N VAL A 10 -62.04 -2.05 40.12
CA VAL A 10 -61.77 -2.25 38.70
C VAL A 10 -60.28 -2.49 38.55
N CYS A 11 -59.89 -3.71 38.18
CA CYS A 11 -58.52 -4.05 37.74
C CYS A 11 -58.29 -3.55 36.33
N ALA A 12 -57.52 -2.46 36.17
CA ALA A 12 -57.01 -2.05 34.86
C ALA A 12 -55.81 -2.92 34.48
N VAL A 13 -55.99 -3.74 33.48
CA VAL A 13 -54.89 -4.51 32.85
C VAL A 13 -54.15 -3.60 31.88
N ALA A 14 -52.98 -3.11 32.24
CA ALA A 14 -52.09 -2.37 31.34
C ALA A 14 -51.40 -3.36 30.38
N ILE A 15 -51.82 -3.34 29.12
CA ILE A 15 -51.14 -4.04 28.04
C ILE A 15 -49.90 -3.22 27.67
N VAL A 16 -48.72 -3.67 28.11
CA VAL A 16 -47.42 -3.13 27.62
C VAL A 16 -47.17 -3.71 26.25
N ALA A 17 -47.42 -2.90 25.21
CA ALA A 17 -46.98 -3.20 23.85
C ALA A 17 -45.45 -3.05 23.78
N VAL A 18 -44.72 -4.15 23.85
CA VAL A 18 -43.27 -4.19 23.53
C VAL A 18 -43.15 -4.09 22.03
N SER A 19 -42.91 -2.87 21.54
CA SER A 19 -42.49 -2.64 20.15
C SER A 19 -41.11 -3.22 19.95
N LEU A 20 -41.01 -4.38 19.34
CA LEU A 20 -39.79 -4.93 18.78
C LEU A 20 -39.33 -4.01 17.65
N LEU A 21 -38.52 -2.99 17.95
CA LEU A 21 -37.70 -2.33 16.94
C LEU A 21 -36.69 -3.38 16.45
N SER A 22 -37.02 -4.05 15.36
CA SER A 22 -36.05 -4.76 14.56
C SER A 22 -35.08 -3.75 14.00
N GLY A 23 -34.05 -3.41 14.77
CA GLY A 23 -32.88 -2.69 14.28
C GLY A 23 -32.28 -3.53 13.14
N ARG A 24 -32.48 -3.10 11.90
CA ARG A 24 -31.62 -3.53 10.83
C ARG A 24 -30.24 -3.03 11.19
N SER A 25 -29.42 -3.91 11.74
CA SER A 25 -27.99 -3.69 11.84
C SER A 25 -27.49 -3.60 10.40
N ASP A 26 -27.09 -2.41 9.99
CA ASP A 26 -26.38 -2.24 8.72
C ASP A 26 -25.13 -3.11 8.78
N VAL A 27 -25.11 -4.14 7.95
CA VAL A 27 -23.99 -5.10 7.80
C VAL A 27 -22.69 -4.39 7.34
N SER A 28 -22.77 -3.11 7.00
CA SER A 28 -21.65 -2.28 6.53
C SER A 28 -20.52 -2.06 7.55
N ALA A 29 -20.76 -2.28 8.85
CA ALA A 29 -19.78 -1.97 9.90
C ALA A 29 -18.77 -3.11 10.21
N GLN A 30 -18.86 -4.26 9.55
CA GLN A 30 -18.08 -5.46 9.91
C GLN A 30 -16.74 -5.60 9.15
N HIS A 31 -16.45 -4.76 8.15
CA HIS A 31 -15.29 -4.94 7.28
C HIS A 31 -14.31 -3.75 7.26
N ASP A 32 -14.39 -2.84 8.23
CA ASP A 32 -13.53 -1.66 8.32
C ASP A 32 -12.37 -1.83 9.32
N THR A 33 -12.03 -3.08 9.69
CA THR A 33 -10.86 -3.32 10.54
C THR A 33 -9.56 -3.14 9.75
N ALA A 34 -8.46 -2.81 10.43
CA ALA A 34 -7.15 -2.71 9.80
C ALA A 34 -6.77 -4.01 9.06
N SER A 35 -7.14 -5.17 9.61
CA SER A 35 -6.91 -6.46 8.98
C SER A 35 -7.72 -6.64 7.69
N ASP A 36 -8.98 -6.22 7.66
CA ASP A 36 -9.82 -6.30 6.46
C ASP A 36 -9.30 -5.38 5.35
N ILE A 37 -8.84 -4.19 5.72
CA ILE A 37 -8.22 -3.24 4.80
C ILE A 37 -6.93 -3.82 4.19
N ASP A 38 -6.07 -4.45 4.99
CA ASP A 38 -4.84 -5.08 4.52
C ASP A 38 -5.12 -6.28 3.61
N ASP A 39 -6.09 -7.12 3.98
CA ASP A 39 -6.53 -8.26 3.17
C ASP A 39 -7.11 -7.78 1.82
N GLY A 40 -7.99 -6.79 1.85
CA GLY A 40 -8.53 -6.15 0.65
C GLY A 40 -7.45 -5.57 -0.24
N GLY A 41 -6.43 -4.96 0.36
CA GLY A 41 -5.25 -4.43 -0.34
C GLY A 41 -4.43 -5.51 -1.03
N ARG A 42 -4.24 -6.68 -0.41
CA ARG A 42 -3.58 -7.82 -1.06
C ARG A 42 -4.38 -8.30 -2.27
N VAL A 43 -5.68 -8.54 -2.08
CA VAL A 43 -6.57 -8.97 -3.17
C VAL A 43 -6.57 -7.96 -4.32
N PHE A 44 -6.61 -6.66 -4.03
CA PHE A 44 -6.56 -5.62 -5.05
C PHE A 44 -5.27 -5.67 -5.86
N ARG A 45 -4.12 -5.77 -5.21
CA ARG A 45 -2.82 -5.87 -5.90
C ARG A 45 -2.71 -7.10 -6.78
N ASP A 46 -3.16 -8.24 -6.29
CA ASP A 46 -2.98 -9.53 -6.97
C ASP A 46 -3.96 -9.72 -8.13
N THR A 47 -5.15 -9.09 -8.07
CA THR A 47 -6.23 -9.36 -9.03
C THR A 47 -6.63 -8.13 -9.85
N CYS A 48 -6.72 -6.94 -9.21
CA CYS A 48 -7.33 -5.76 -9.82
C CYS A 48 -6.30 -4.81 -10.46
N ALA A 49 -5.11 -4.71 -9.84
CA ALA A 49 -4.09 -3.75 -10.25
C ALA A 49 -3.54 -3.98 -11.65
N ASN A 50 -3.61 -5.20 -12.18
CA ASN A 50 -3.18 -5.51 -13.55
C ASN A 50 -3.94 -4.69 -14.62
N CYS A 51 -5.21 -4.34 -14.34
CA CYS A 51 -6.02 -3.53 -15.25
C CYS A 51 -6.25 -2.11 -14.73
N HIS A 52 -6.39 -1.96 -13.39
CA HIS A 52 -6.70 -0.67 -12.77
C HIS A 52 -5.46 0.14 -12.36
N GLY A 53 -4.28 -0.46 -12.42
CA GLY A 53 -3.05 0.14 -11.88
C GLY A 53 -2.96 0.07 -10.35
N PRO A 54 -1.77 0.25 -9.77
CA PRO A 54 -1.57 0.16 -8.32
C PRO A 54 -2.30 1.27 -7.56
N ASP A 55 -2.49 2.43 -8.17
CA ASP A 55 -3.26 3.57 -7.64
C ASP A 55 -4.74 3.55 -8.03
N GLY A 56 -5.16 2.64 -8.91
CA GLY A 56 -6.54 2.47 -9.35
C GLY A 56 -7.02 3.51 -10.37
N ASP A 57 -6.12 4.14 -11.12
CA ASP A 57 -6.38 5.28 -12.02
C ASP A 57 -6.05 5.02 -13.51
N GLU A 58 -5.67 3.79 -13.87
CA GLU A 58 -5.29 3.44 -15.25
C GLU A 58 -6.48 3.31 -16.21
N VAL A 59 -7.70 3.12 -15.71
CA VAL A 59 -8.89 3.02 -16.56
C VAL A 59 -9.49 4.41 -16.77
N ALA A 60 -9.54 4.85 -18.03
CA ALA A 60 -10.01 6.19 -18.39
C ALA A 60 -11.38 6.53 -17.77
N GLY A 61 -11.43 7.64 -17.02
CA GLY A 61 -12.63 8.14 -16.33
C GLY A 61 -13.05 7.37 -15.08
N ILE A 62 -12.16 6.54 -14.54
CA ILE A 62 -12.28 5.86 -13.25
C ILE A 62 -11.02 6.16 -12.46
N ASP A 63 -11.17 6.56 -11.20
CA ASP A 63 -10.07 6.68 -10.25
C ASP A 63 -10.52 6.04 -8.93
N LEU A 64 -10.23 4.74 -8.83
CA LEU A 64 -10.60 3.94 -7.66
C LEU A 64 -9.90 4.48 -6.40
N GLY A 65 -8.66 4.94 -6.56
CA GLY A 65 -7.86 5.48 -5.48
C GLY A 65 -8.39 6.83 -4.94
N ARG A 66 -9.18 7.58 -5.71
CA ARG A 66 -9.88 8.79 -5.28
C ARG A 66 -11.36 8.58 -5.02
N GLY A 67 -11.86 7.37 -5.24
CA GLY A 67 -13.28 7.05 -5.09
C GLY A 67 -14.14 7.58 -6.24
N VAL A 68 -13.56 7.75 -7.45
CA VAL A 68 -14.30 8.17 -8.65
C VAL A 68 -14.75 6.93 -9.40
N PHE A 69 -16.06 6.67 -9.36
CA PHE A 69 -16.70 5.53 -10.01
C PHE A 69 -17.73 6.00 -11.04
N ARG A 70 -17.81 5.31 -12.18
CA ARG A 70 -18.80 5.64 -13.22
C ARG A 70 -20.22 5.13 -12.90
N ARG A 71 -20.32 3.95 -12.28
CA ARG A 71 -21.59 3.22 -12.14
C ARG A 71 -22.00 2.98 -10.70
N ALA A 72 -21.04 2.82 -9.79
CA ALA A 72 -21.34 2.58 -8.38
C ALA A 72 -21.69 3.88 -7.66
N LYS A 73 -22.75 3.84 -6.85
CA LYS A 73 -23.20 4.94 -5.98
C LYS A 73 -23.08 4.58 -4.49
N SER A 74 -22.93 3.30 -4.20
CA SER A 74 -22.82 2.74 -2.86
C SER A 74 -21.73 1.68 -2.79
N ASP A 75 -21.34 1.27 -1.58
CA ASP A 75 -20.42 0.15 -1.37
C ASP A 75 -21.02 -1.17 -1.84
N GLN A 76 -22.33 -1.33 -1.67
CA GLN A 76 -23.03 -2.52 -2.18
C GLN A 76 -22.98 -2.59 -3.71
N ASP A 77 -23.09 -1.46 -4.42
CA ASP A 77 -22.91 -1.44 -5.88
C ASP A 77 -21.49 -1.87 -6.28
N LEU A 78 -20.48 -1.41 -5.53
CA LEU A 78 -19.09 -1.80 -5.75
C LEU A 78 -18.90 -3.31 -5.54
N ILE A 79 -19.43 -3.86 -4.45
CA ILE A 79 -19.41 -5.29 -4.15
C ILE A 79 -20.05 -6.09 -5.30
N GLN A 80 -21.22 -5.67 -5.79
CA GLN A 80 -21.88 -6.33 -6.91
C GLN A 80 -21.09 -6.22 -8.21
N ILE A 81 -20.49 -5.06 -8.49
CA ILE A 81 -19.62 -4.87 -9.67
C ILE A 81 -18.39 -5.77 -9.60
N ILE A 82 -17.73 -5.86 -8.45
CA ILE A 82 -16.58 -6.73 -8.25
C ILE A 82 -16.96 -8.20 -8.50
N ARG A 83 -18.08 -8.65 -7.94
CA ARG A 83 -18.52 -10.05 -8.03
C ARG A 83 -19.02 -10.41 -9.41
N ASN A 84 -19.83 -9.56 -10.03
CA ASN A 84 -20.56 -9.88 -11.27
C ASN A 84 -19.91 -9.31 -12.52
N GLY A 85 -18.87 -8.46 -12.36
CA GLY A 85 -18.29 -7.72 -13.48
C GLY A 85 -19.26 -6.68 -14.06
N ILE A 86 -18.91 -6.16 -15.23
CA ILE A 86 -19.75 -5.23 -15.98
C ILE A 86 -19.98 -5.80 -17.38
N PRO A 87 -21.18 -6.31 -17.68
CA PRO A 87 -21.47 -6.90 -19.00
C PRO A 87 -21.14 -5.95 -20.15
N GLY A 88 -20.51 -6.48 -21.20
CA GLY A 88 -20.12 -5.72 -22.39
C GLY A 88 -18.88 -4.84 -22.19
N THR A 89 -18.11 -5.03 -21.11
CA THR A 89 -16.85 -4.34 -20.86
C THR A 89 -15.72 -5.31 -20.54
N ALA A 90 -14.49 -4.80 -20.43
CA ALA A 90 -13.32 -5.58 -20.00
C ALA A 90 -13.30 -5.92 -18.50
N MET A 91 -14.24 -5.41 -17.68
CA MET A 91 -14.35 -5.75 -16.27
C MET A 91 -15.01 -7.12 -16.10
N PRO A 92 -14.25 -8.19 -15.80
CA PRO A 92 -14.82 -9.54 -15.67
C PRO A 92 -15.52 -9.70 -14.33
N ALA A 93 -16.40 -10.72 -14.24
CA ALA A 93 -16.88 -11.22 -12.97
C ALA A 93 -15.71 -11.89 -12.20
N THR A 94 -15.72 -11.75 -10.89
CA THR A 94 -14.86 -12.53 -10.01
C THR A 94 -15.71 -13.57 -9.28
N ASN A 95 -15.10 -14.69 -8.87
CA ASN A 95 -15.81 -15.68 -8.05
C ASN A 95 -15.67 -15.37 -6.54
N PHE A 96 -15.55 -14.11 -6.19
CA PHE A 96 -15.35 -13.70 -4.79
C PHE A 96 -16.62 -13.88 -3.97
N ALA A 97 -16.46 -14.38 -2.75
CA ALA A 97 -17.47 -14.27 -1.72
C ALA A 97 -17.77 -12.78 -1.42
N GLU A 98 -18.94 -12.50 -0.89
CA GLU A 98 -19.35 -11.10 -0.61
C GLU A 98 -18.40 -10.42 0.37
N GLU A 99 -17.95 -11.14 1.41
CA GLU A 99 -17.01 -10.67 2.40
C GLU A 99 -15.64 -10.30 1.79
N GLN A 100 -15.20 -11.10 0.81
CA GLN A 100 -13.93 -10.81 0.13
C GLN A 100 -14.03 -9.55 -0.74
N ALA A 101 -15.14 -9.39 -1.46
CA ALA A 101 -15.40 -8.18 -2.22
C ALA A 101 -15.57 -6.95 -1.30
N ALA A 102 -16.22 -7.11 -0.14
CA ALA A 102 -16.37 -6.06 0.86
C ALA A 102 -15.02 -5.57 1.40
N ARG A 103 -14.06 -6.47 1.65
CA ARG A 103 -12.69 -6.09 2.06
C ARG A 103 -11.97 -5.27 0.98
N VAL A 104 -12.15 -5.60 -0.29
CA VAL A 104 -11.61 -4.78 -1.39
C VAL A 104 -12.23 -3.39 -1.38
N VAL A 105 -13.54 -3.27 -1.13
CA VAL A 105 -14.23 -1.97 -1.02
C VAL A 105 -13.73 -1.18 0.17
N ALA A 106 -13.57 -1.79 1.35
CA ALA A 106 -12.99 -1.17 2.54
C ALA A 106 -11.58 -0.61 2.25
N TYR A 107 -10.74 -1.40 1.58
CA TYR A 107 -9.43 -0.94 1.12
C TYR A 107 -9.52 0.28 0.19
N LEU A 108 -10.36 0.24 -0.84
CA LEU A 108 -10.54 1.39 -1.76
C LEU A 108 -11.02 2.65 -1.02
N ARG A 109 -11.91 2.51 -0.02
CA ARG A 109 -12.36 3.62 0.82
C ARG A 109 -11.24 4.18 1.68
N SER A 110 -10.39 3.33 2.26
CA SER A 110 -9.25 3.76 3.06
C SER A 110 -8.22 4.54 2.21
N VAL A 111 -7.94 4.07 0.99
CA VAL A 111 -7.05 4.75 0.05
C VAL A 111 -7.61 6.10 -0.36
N ALA A 112 -8.91 6.17 -0.70
CA ALA A 112 -9.57 7.41 -1.07
C ALA A 112 -9.59 8.43 0.08
N ALA A 113 -9.74 7.99 1.33
CA ALA A 113 -9.64 8.84 2.51
C ALA A 113 -8.20 9.38 2.68
N SER A 114 -7.20 8.54 2.55
CA SER A 114 -5.79 8.93 2.65
C SER A 114 -5.38 9.94 1.58
N LYS A 115 -5.80 9.74 0.32
CA LYS A 115 -5.53 10.69 -0.78
C LYS A 115 -6.22 12.04 -0.60
N ARG A 116 -7.38 12.09 0.07
CA ARG A 116 -8.04 13.37 0.42
C ARG A 116 -7.29 14.13 1.51
N SER A 117 -6.61 13.42 2.40
CA SER A 117 -5.83 14.03 3.49
C SER A 117 -4.42 14.46 3.05
N ALA A 118 -3.92 13.94 1.94
CA ALA A 118 -2.63 14.31 1.38
C ALA A 118 -2.73 15.69 0.71
N SER A 119 -2.23 16.72 1.38
CA SER A 119 -2.24 18.10 0.91
C SER A 119 -1.12 18.33 -0.09
N GLY A 120 -1.44 18.48 -1.36
CA GLY A 120 -0.53 18.96 -2.38
C GLY A 120 -0.55 18.12 -3.67
N VAL A 121 -0.89 18.77 -4.79
CA VAL A 121 -0.69 18.16 -6.11
C VAL A 121 0.77 18.39 -6.47
N GLY A 122 1.57 17.33 -6.46
CA GLY A 122 2.94 17.35 -6.96
C GLY A 122 2.99 17.42 -8.48
N THR A 123 4.09 17.88 -9.04
CA THR A 123 4.34 17.85 -10.49
C THR A 123 5.55 16.97 -10.81
N THR A 124 5.43 16.19 -11.88
CA THR A 124 6.47 15.26 -12.32
C THR A 124 7.80 15.95 -12.61
N ASP A 125 7.79 17.11 -13.29
CA ASP A 125 9.01 17.81 -13.67
C ASP A 125 9.76 18.37 -12.44
N ARG A 126 9.05 18.98 -11.50
CA ARG A 126 9.67 19.42 -10.24
C ARG A 126 10.17 18.23 -9.44
N GLY A 127 9.39 17.14 -9.40
CA GLY A 127 9.78 15.91 -8.73
C GLY A 127 11.04 15.29 -9.30
N LYS A 128 11.19 15.29 -10.63
CA LYS A 128 12.43 14.88 -11.31
C LYS A 128 13.61 15.77 -10.90
N ALA A 129 13.44 17.08 -10.87
CA ALA A 129 14.47 18.02 -10.45
C ALA A 129 14.91 17.80 -8.98
N VAL A 130 13.96 17.51 -8.08
CA VAL A 130 14.27 17.16 -6.69
C VAL A 130 14.99 15.81 -6.62
N PHE A 131 14.54 14.80 -7.37
CA PHE A 131 15.12 13.46 -7.40
C PHE A 131 16.58 13.46 -7.86
N GLU A 132 16.89 14.20 -8.91
CA GLU A 132 18.23 14.32 -9.49
C GLU A 132 19.13 15.31 -8.73
N GLY A 133 18.53 16.34 -8.13
CA GLY A 133 19.22 17.44 -7.42
C GLY A 133 19.23 17.25 -5.91
N LYS A 134 18.44 18.05 -5.19
CA LYS A 134 18.42 18.13 -3.73
C LYS A 134 18.25 16.78 -3.04
N GLY A 135 17.43 15.89 -3.60
CA GLY A 135 17.20 14.56 -3.07
C GLY A 135 18.37 13.60 -3.26
N ALA A 136 19.26 13.87 -4.24
CA ALA A 136 20.40 13.02 -4.61
C ALA A 136 20.04 11.54 -4.75
N CYS A 137 18.80 11.21 -5.18
CA CYS A 137 18.29 9.85 -5.21
C CYS A 137 19.05 8.98 -6.23
N THR A 138 19.57 9.60 -7.31
CA THR A 138 20.39 8.95 -8.36
C THR A 138 21.71 8.41 -7.85
N THR A 139 22.18 8.82 -6.66
CA THR A 139 23.40 8.29 -6.05
C THR A 139 23.24 6.83 -5.60
N CYS A 140 22.00 6.38 -5.42
CA CYS A 140 21.68 5.01 -5.03
C CYS A 140 20.74 4.32 -6.01
N HIS A 141 19.79 5.05 -6.61
CA HIS A 141 18.76 4.50 -7.47
C HIS A 141 19.02 4.76 -8.96
N ARG A 142 18.60 3.78 -9.75
CA ARG A 142 18.61 3.84 -11.21
C ARG A 142 17.21 4.11 -11.73
N VAL A 143 17.12 4.95 -12.78
CA VAL A 143 15.92 5.16 -13.60
C VAL A 143 16.34 5.14 -15.07
N ASN A 144 15.75 4.28 -15.89
CA ASN A 144 16.01 4.16 -17.34
C ASN A 144 17.51 4.10 -17.68
N ALA A 145 18.26 3.27 -16.99
CA ALA A 145 19.69 3.08 -17.11
C ALA A 145 20.58 4.24 -16.60
N ALA A 146 20.04 5.35 -16.13
CA ALA A 146 20.76 6.45 -15.48
C ALA A 146 20.73 6.29 -13.95
N GLY A 147 21.84 6.57 -13.27
CA GLY A 147 21.99 6.44 -11.82
C GLY A 147 22.67 5.14 -11.36
N ALA A 148 22.89 5.04 -10.05
CA ALA A 148 23.59 3.93 -9.41
C ALA A 148 22.70 2.70 -9.20
N ARG A 149 23.32 1.55 -8.92
CA ARG A 149 22.66 0.24 -8.71
C ARG A 149 22.68 -0.22 -7.25
N LEU A 150 22.97 0.66 -6.33
CA LEU A 150 23.05 0.34 -4.91
C LEU A 150 21.66 0.10 -4.31
N GLY A 151 20.68 0.92 -4.70
CA GLY A 151 19.27 0.74 -4.38
C GLY A 151 18.51 0.00 -5.48
N PRO A 152 17.20 -0.22 -5.28
CA PRO A 152 16.31 -0.75 -6.31
C PRO A 152 16.30 0.09 -7.59
N ASP A 153 16.13 -0.56 -8.73
CA ASP A 153 15.79 0.11 -9.99
C ASP A 153 14.34 0.64 -9.90
N LEU A 154 14.17 1.93 -10.15
CA LEU A 154 12.89 2.62 -10.04
C LEU A 154 12.23 2.88 -11.39
N SER A 155 12.76 2.35 -12.49
CA SER A 155 12.27 2.63 -13.84
C SER A 155 10.79 2.32 -14.06
N ASN A 156 10.23 1.39 -13.31
CA ASN A 156 8.83 0.99 -13.38
C ASN A 156 8.10 1.04 -12.02
N ILE A 157 8.64 1.76 -11.07
CA ILE A 157 8.16 1.74 -9.68
C ILE A 157 6.71 2.22 -9.56
N GLY A 158 6.27 3.12 -10.43
CA GLY A 158 4.90 3.62 -10.48
C GLY A 158 3.87 2.59 -10.98
N GLN A 159 4.31 1.44 -11.54
CA GLN A 159 3.44 0.30 -11.81
C GLN A 159 3.40 -0.70 -10.64
N LEU A 160 4.41 -0.67 -9.76
CA LEU A 160 4.61 -1.66 -8.71
C LEU A 160 4.14 -1.18 -7.34
N ARG A 161 4.15 0.13 -7.10
CA ARG A 161 3.88 0.72 -5.78
C ARG A 161 2.90 1.89 -5.90
N ARG A 162 2.00 1.98 -4.91
CA ARG A 162 1.06 3.10 -4.80
C ARG A 162 1.76 4.36 -4.31
N SER A 163 1.20 5.52 -4.63
CA SER A 163 1.71 6.82 -4.19
C SER A 163 1.94 6.90 -2.68
N VAL A 164 1.03 6.36 -1.87
CA VAL A 164 1.16 6.37 -0.40
C VAL A 164 2.30 5.48 0.10
N GLU A 165 2.58 4.36 -0.59
CA GLU A 165 3.70 3.46 -0.25
C GLU A 165 5.04 4.08 -0.65
N LEU A 166 5.07 4.80 -1.78
CA LEU A 166 6.24 5.56 -2.23
C LEU A 166 6.54 6.70 -1.27
N GLU A 167 5.53 7.45 -0.84
CA GLU A 167 5.66 8.50 0.17
C GLU A 167 6.20 7.93 1.48
N ALA A 168 5.60 6.86 2.00
CA ALA A 168 6.04 6.20 3.22
C ALA A 168 7.51 5.74 3.10
N SER A 169 7.92 5.17 1.97
CA SER A 169 9.29 4.71 1.74
C SER A 169 10.30 5.87 1.68
N VAL A 170 9.90 7.06 1.23
CA VAL A 170 10.76 8.26 1.22
C VAL A 170 10.87 8.86 2.63
N VAL A 171 9.76 8.87 3.38
CA VAL A 171 9.70 9.50 4.72
C VAL A 171 10.27 8.58 5.79
N ASP A 172 10.00 7.28 5.72
CA ASP A 172 10.46 6.28 6.68
C ASP A 172 10.93 4.99 5.99
N PRO A 173 12.11 5.03 5.36
CA PRO A 173 12.63 3.90 4.59
C PRO A 173 13.03 2.69 5.43
N GLY A 174 13.01 2.82 6.76
CA GLY A 174 13.28 1.73 7.69
C GLY A 174 12.02 0.97 8.13
N ALA A 175 10.83 1.54 7.95
CA ALA A 175 9.58 0.93 8.41
C ALA A 175 9.28 -0.41 7.72
N GLU A 176 9.59 -0.51 6.42
CA GLU A 176 9.45 -1.75 5.66
C GLU A 176 10.62 -1.89 4.67
N ILE A 177 11.45 -2.89 4.86
CA ILE A 177 12.54 -3.21 3.94
C ILE A 177 12.23 -4.55 3.27
N LEU A 178 11.86 -4.51 2.01
CA LEU A 178 11.62 -5.72 1.23
C LEU A 178 12.88 -6.60 1.18
N ALA A 179 12.72 -7.91 1.27
CA ALA A 179 13.83 -8.86 1.35
C ALA A 179 14.93 -8.66 0.28
N PRO A 180 14.60 -8.39 -1.02
CA PRO A 180 15.61 -8.14 -2.05
C PRO A 180 16.42 -6.85 -1.85
N ASN A 181 15.92 -5.92 -1.03
CA ASN A 181 16.50 -4.59 -0.81
C ASN A 181 17.31 -4.50 0.50
N ARG A 182 17.35 -5.59 1.28
CA ARG A 182 18.11 -5.63 2.54
C ARG A 182 19.61 -5.59 2.25
N THR A 183 20.30 -4.76 3.01
CA THR A 183 21.78 -4.73 2.96
C THR A 183 22.35 -6.01 3.54
N TYR A 184 23.37 -6.55 2.89
CA TYR A 184 24.15 -7.67 3.40
C TYR A 184 25.52 -7.18 3.87
N ARG A 185 25.97 -7.68 5.01
CA ARG A 185 27.26 -7.37 5.62
C ARG A 185 28.10 -8.63 5.68
N VAL A 186 29.37 -8.50 5.35
CA VAL A 186 30.39 -9.53 5.55
C VAL A 186 31.57 -8.95 6.34
N VAL A 187 32.16 -9.72 7.24
CA VAL A 187 33.33 -9.36 8.03
C VAL A 187 34.37 -10.46 7.88
N THR A 188 35.54 -10.13 7.38
CA THR A 188 36.66 -11.11 7.25
C THR A 188 37.20 -11.42 8.64
N ARG A 189 38.06 -12.47 8.70
CA ARG A 189 38.74 -12.83 9.95
C ARG A 189 39.66 -11.74 10.46
N GLU A 190 40.23 -10.94 9.55
CA GLU A 190 41.08 -9.77 9.84
C GLU A 190 40.26 -8.57 10.33
N GLY A 191 38.93 -8.66 10.32
CA GLY A 191 38.02 -7.61 10.79
C GLY A 191 37.61 -6.60 9.72
N VAL A 192 37.95 -6.80 8.46
CA VAL A 192 37.52 -5.92 7.38
C VAL A 192 36.02 -6.14 7.11
N GLU A 193 35.24 -5.08 7.27
CA GLU A 193 33.81 -5.08 6.99
C GLU A 193 33.52 -4.56 5.58
N THR A 194 32.67 -5.28 4.85
CA THR A 194 32.13 -4.86 3.55
C THR A 194 30.61 -4.98 3.59
N ARG A 195 29.92 -3.95 3.10
CA ARG A 195 28.46 -3.94 2.97
C ARG A 195 28.08 -3.76 1.52
N GLY A 196 26.93 -4.32 1.15
CA GLY A 196 26.41 -4.18 -0.20
C GLY A 196 25.09 -4.92 -0.41
N ARG A 197 24.67 -4.96 -1.65
CA ARG A 197 23.51 -5.74 -2.06
C ARG A 197 23.92 -7.21 -2.28
N LEU A 198 23.22 -8.14 -1.66
CA LEU A 198 23.45 -9.56 -1.88
C LEU A 198 23.09 -9.91 -3.34
N LEU A 199 24.03 -10.56 -4.03
CA LEU A 199 23.84 -11.07 -5.39
C LEU A 199 23.68 -12.59 -5.40
N ASN A 200 24.53 -13.30 -4.61
CA ASN A 200 24.45 -14.74 -4.48
C ASN A 200 24.91 -15.19 -3.08
N LEU A 201 24.29 -16.25 -2.59
CA LEU A 201 24.63 -16.90 -1.34
C LEU A 201 24.50 -18.41 -1.53
N ASP A 202 25.61 -19.10 -1.63
CA ASP A 202 25.67 -20.55 -1.73
C ASP A 202 26.34 -21.18 -0.49
N SER A 203 26.61 -22.49 -0.52
CA SER A 203 27.22 -23.21 0.61
C SER A 203 28.62 -22.72 0.95
N PHE A 204 29.38 -22.18 -0.01
CA PHE A 204 30.82 -21.89 0.13
C PHE A 204 31.12 -20.40 0.03
N THR A 205 30.33 -19.64 -0.72
CA THR A 205 30.63 -18.26 -1.05
C THR A 205 29.45 -17.30 -0.72
N VAL A 206 29.80 -16.02 -0.54
CA VAL A 206 28.93 -14.88 -0.51
C VAL A 206 29.37 -13.91 -1.58
N GLN A 207 28.46 -13.50 -2.46
CA GLN A 207 28.72 -12.50 -3.49
C GLN A 207 27.85 -11.28 -3.25
N ILE A 208 28.46 -10.12 -3.16
CA ILE A 208 27.77 -8.84 -2.95
C ILE A 208 28.23 -7.81 -3.99
N LEU A 209 27.33 -6.87 -4.32
CA LEU A 209 27.67 -5.63 -4.98
C LEU A 209 27.98 -4.61 -3.89
N ASP A 210 29.24 -4.21 -3.75
CA ASP A 210 29.62 -3.28 -2.69
C ASP A 210 29.18 -1.83 -2.97
N THR A 211 29.40 -0.92 -2.03
CA THR A 211 29.00 0.49 -2.15
C THR A 211 29.74 1.26 -3.24
N LYS A 212 30.75 0.67 -3.87
CA LYS A 212 31.47 1.19 -5.06
C LYS A 212 31.01 0.51 -6.35
N GLU A 213 29.91 -0.22 -6.29
CA GLU A 213 29.38 -1.04 -7.40
C GLU A 213 30.36 -2.11 -7.92
N GLN A 214 31.26 -2.59 -7.07
CA GLN A 214 32.19 -3.67 -7.40
C GLN A 214 31.62 -5.01 -6.94
N LEU A 215 31.65 -6.00 -7.83
CA LEU A 215 31.36 -7.37 -7.46
C LEU A 215 32.46 -7.89 -6.52
N ARG A 216 32.03 -8.25 -5.31
CA ARG A 216 32.94 -8.86 -4.31
C ARG A 216 32.46 -10.27 -4.02
N SER A 217 33.40 -11.22 -4.07
CA SER A 217 33.17 -12.62 -3.71
C SER A 217 34.00 -12.99 -2.50
N PHE A 218 33.39 -13.61 -1.51
CA PHE A 218 34.04 -14.01 -0.27
C PHE A 218 33.80 -15.50 -0.01
N GLU A 219 34.85 -16.22 0.28
CA GLU A 219 34.74 -17.58 0.80
C GLU A 219 34.27 -17.55 2.25
N LYS A 220 33.17 -18.23 2.57
CA LYS A 220 32.61 -18.28 3.92
C LYS A 220 33.61 -18.74 4.98
N ALA A 221 34.49 -19.65 4.62
CA ALA A 221 35.54 -20.15 5.51
C ALA A 221 36.52 -19.07 5.96
N LYS A 222 36.65 -17.95 5.22
CA LYS A 222 37.49 -16.79 5.56
C LYS A 222 36.76 -15.67 6.25
N LEU A 223 35.44 -15.83 6.48
CA LEU A 223 34.62 -14.86 7.19
C LEU A 223 34.55 -15.16 8.68
N ARG A 224 34.53 -14.09 9.47
CA ARG A 224 34.22 -14.13 10.90
C ARG A 224 32.72 -14.02 11.14
N ASP A 225 32.04 -13.19 10.32
CA ASP A 225 30.64 -12.93 10.44
C ASP A 225 30.04 -12.47 9.10
N TYR A 226 28.79 -12.81 8.84
CA TYR A 226 28.05 -12.37 7.66
C TYR A 226 26.55 -12.51 7.87
N GLY A 227 25.75 -11.59 7.31
CA GLY A 227 24.31 -11.63 7.44
C GLY A 227 23.62 -10.37 6.91
N PHE A 228 22.29 -10.39 6.95
CA PHE A 228 21.49 -9.21 6.65
C PHE A 228 21.59 -8.18 7.78
N VAL A 229 21.53 -6.91 7.39
CA VAL A 229 21.44 -5.77 8.29
C VAL A 229 19.98 -5.30 8.29
N ASP A 230 19.42 -5.09 9.49
CA ASP A 230 18.01 -4.68 9.63
C ASP A 230 17.78 -3.17 9.48
N ALA A 231 18.82 -2.40 9.18
CA ALA A 231 18.72 -0.96 8.94
C ALA A 231 18.72 -0.65 7.43
N SER A 232 17.84 0.25 7.02
CA SER A 232 17.84 0.77 5.65
C SER A 232 19.08 1.63 5.39
N PRO A 233 19.81 1.45 4.26
CA PRO A 233 20.85 2.38 3.84
C PRO A 233 20.28 3.68 3.26
N MET A 234 19.00 3.70 2.88
CA MET A 234 18.31 4.90 2.41
C MET A 234 18.06 5.85 3.60
N PRO A 235 18.46 7.12 3.52
CA PRO A 235 18.17 8.09 4.56
C PRO A 235 16.69 8.46 4.57
N SER A 236 16.15 8.85 5.74
CA SER A 236 14.85 9.49 5.82
C SER A 236 14.90 10.89 5.20
N TYR A 237 13.87 11.23 4.44
CA TYR A 237 13.69 12.54 3.84
C TYR A 237 12.62 13.38 4.57
N ARG A 238 12.10 12.90 5.68
CA ARG A 238 11.08 13.58 6.51
C ARG A 238 11.41 15.05 6.77
N ASP A 239 12.65 15.35 7.16
CA ASP A 239 13.11 16.68 7.52
C ASP A 239 14.02 17.31 6.46
N ARG A 240 14.20 16.64 5.30
CA ARG A 240 15.07 17.10 4.21
C ARG A 240 14.30 17.72 3.05
N LEU A 241 13.06 17.29 2.86
CA LEU A 241 12.16 17.79 1.83
C LEU A 241 11.01 18.53 2.48
N THR A 242 10.57 19.62 1.84
CA THR A 242 9.31 20.27 2.19
C THR A 242 8.15 19.36 1.77
N ALA A 243 6.95 19.60 2.31
CA ALA A 243 5.75 18.84 1.92
C ALA A 243 5.48 18.91 0.40
N GLN A 244 5.76 20.07 -0.24
CA GLN A 244 5.61 20.22 -1.67
C GLN A 244 6.66 19.43 -2.46
N GLU A 245 7.93 19.47 -2.05
CA GLU A 245 8.99 18.69 -2.69
C GLU A 245 8.75 17.18 -2.56
N LEU A 246 8.21 16.73 -1.41
CA LEU A 246 7.82 15.34 -1.20
C LEU A 246 6.69 14.94 -2.16
N ALA A 247 5.63 15.75 -2.26
CA ALA A 247 4.56 15.51 -3.20
C ALA A 247 5.04 15.49 -4.66
N ASP A 248 5.97 16.38 -5.02
CA ASP A 248 6.58 16.43 -6.34
C ASP A 248 7.40 15.16 -6.64
N VAL A 249 8.26 14.71 -5.71
CA VAL A 249 9.03 13.45 -5.87
C VAL A 249 8.11 12.25 -5.99
N VAL A 250 7.06 12.16 -5.17
CA VAL A 250 6.08 11.06 -5.26
C VAL A 250 5.40 11.08 -6.63
N SER A 251 4.99 12.26 -7.13
CA SER A 251 4.40 12.38 -8.47
C SER A 251 5.37 11.93 -9.57
N TYR A 252 6.65 12.24 -9.46
CA TYR A 252 7.66 11.74 -10.39
C TYR A 252 7.79 10.22 -10.31
N LEU A 253 7.90 9.64 -9.13
CA LEU A 253 8.01 8.19 -8.94
C LEU A 253 6.78 7.45 -9.49
N VAL A 254 5.58 7.96 -9.27
CA VAL A 254 4.33 7.40 -9.84
C VAL A 254 4.33 7.44 -11.37
N SER A 255 4.97 8.43 -11.98
CA SER A 255 5.08 8.55 -13.44
C SER A 255 6.04 7.54 -14.08
N LEU A 256 6.89 6.87 -13.27
CA LEU A 256 7.87 5.89 -13.75
C LEU A 256 7.20 4.52 -13.97
N LYS A 257 6.61 4.34 -15.14
CA LYS A 257 5.84 3.14 -15.51
C LYS A 257 6.58 2.17 -16.44
N GLY A 258 7.90 2.31 -16.54
CA GLY A 258 8.71 1.53 -17.47
C GLY A 258 8.46 1.94 -18.92
N ARG A 259 9.32 1.46 -19.82
CA ARG A 259 8.98 1.48 -21.26
C ARG A 259 8.20 0.21 -21.55
N ILE A 260 6.94 0.35 -21.96
CA ILE A 260 6.27 -0.73 -22.67
C ILE A 260 7.04 -0.81 -24.01
N THR A 261 7.98 -1.74 -24.10
CA THR A 261 8.53 -2.12 -25.42
C THR A 261 7.42 -2.91 -26.10
N PRO A 262 6.88 -2.45 -27.24
CA PRO A 262 5.84 -3.18 -27.97
C PRO A 262 6.36 -4.52 -28.47
#